data_6cf817d53d8c5e70bfdf8e7a15205383
#
_entry.id   6cf817d53d8c5e70bfdf8e7a15205383
#
_cell.length_a   1.000
_cell.length_b   1.000
_cell.length_c   1.000
_cell.angle_alpha   90.00
_cell.angle_beta   90.00
_cell.angle_gamma   90.00
#
_symmetry.space_group_name_H-M   'P 1'
#
loop_
_entity.id
_entity.type
_entity.pdbx_description
1 polymer ?
#
loop_
_entity_poly.entity_id
_entity_poly.type
_entity_poly.pdbx_seq_one_letter_code
_entity_poly.pdbx_strand_id
1 'polypeptide(L)'
;MSFKRMIHAVDTHSGEPMRVITGGVPHIPGNTVYEQMRWLQENDDQLRMLMLREPRGYPPLCCNLIVPPKHPEADAGYIIMEQVEYPVMSGGNTIAVVTVLLETGMLPMKEPVTELTLEAPAGLIRVKAECSNGKVTNVTFKNVPAFAPYIDAEIDVPHLGKVKVDVGWGGMFYVIADVRQFEGLELIPEHGHEIARISSMIRKAAQEQLPVEHPDYPGVGITISQLSGPSSNPEADWKNVVNVASGDLDWNDSSTWTGALDRCPCGTGTCAKMATLYTKGELKINQEFRHEGILGTVYNGRLVDEVKIGDYKAVVPTVKGQAWITGFNTYVLDPTDPFPNGFSIGDIWA
;
A
#
# COMPACT_ATOMS: atom_id res chain seq x y z
N MET A 1 2.80 -38.56 0.85
CA MET A 1 2.37 -37.58 -0.16
C MET A 1 3.22 -36.32 0.06
N SER A 2 3.96 -35.85 -0.91
CA SER A 2 4.81 -34.66 -0.76
C SER A 2 4.11 -33.48 -1.44
N PHE A 3 3.86 -32.40 -0.74
CA PHE A 3 3.39 -31.15 -1.34
C PHE A 3 4.50 -30.53 -2.18
N LYS A 4 4.12 -29.85 -3.27
CA LYS A 4 5.06 -29.12 -4.14
C LYS A 4 5.63 -27.88 -3.43
N ARG A 5 4.80 -27.19 -2.64
CA ARG A 5 5.20 -26.08 -1.76
C ARG A 5 4.46 -26.18 -0.43
N MET A 6 5.13 -25.74 0.64
CA MET A 6 4.56 -25.48 1.96
C MET A 6 5.04 -24.10 2.38
N ILE A 7 4.12 -23.15 2.56
CA ILE A 7 4.42 -21.76 2.84
C ILE A 7 3.83 -21.41 4.20
N HIS A 8 4.67 -20.96 5.13
CA HIS A 8 4.25 -20.50 6.45
C HIS A 8 3.97 -19.01 6.40
N ALA A 9 2.84 -18.59 6.91
CA ALA A 9 2.45 -17.20 6.93
C ALA A 9 1.66 -16.83 8.19
N VAL A 10 1.72 -15.56 8.55
CA VAL A 10 0.94 -14.93 9.62
C VAL A 10 0.00 -13.94 8.97
N ASP A 11 -1.30 -14.13 9.18
CA ASP A 11 -2.31 -13.20 8.69
C ASP A 11 -2.57 -12.12 9.74
N THR A 12 -2.72 -10.88 9.28
CA THR A 12 -2.90 -9.67 10.11
C THR A 12 -3.93 -8.75 9.49
N HIS A 13 -4.33 -7.71 10.20
CA HIS A 13 -4.98 -6.54 9.63
C HIS A 13 -4.56 -5.25 10.34
N SER A 14 -4.62 -4.14 9.59
CA SER A 14 -4.56 -2.77 10.13
C SER A 14 -5.77 -1.95 9.65
N GLY A 15 -6.95 -2.63 9.57
CA GLY A 15 -8.06 -2.33 8.68
C GLY A 15 -7.92 -3.16 7.41
N GLU A 16 -6.88 -2.94 6.62
CA GLU A 16 -6.54 -3.76 5.46
C GLU A 16 -6.09 -5.16 5.86
N PRO A 17 -6.61 -6.23 5.24
CA PRO A 17 -6.12 -7.59 5.48
C PRO A 17 -4.74 -7.77 4.84
N MET A 18 -3.81 -8.33 5.60
CA MET A 18 -2.43 -8.52 5.16
C MET A 18 -1.91 -9.88 5.58
N ARG A 19 -1.11 -10.47 4.73
CA ARG A 19 -0.42 -11.73 4.97
C ARG A 19 1.08 -11.50 5.00
N VAL A 20 1.77 -12.09 5.95
CA VAL A 20 3.23 -12.03 6.05
C VAL A 20 3.79 -13.44 5.96
N ILE A 21 4.45 -13.76 4.85
CA ILE A 21 5.14 -15.03 4.64
C ILE A 21 6.42 -15.04 5.46
N THR A 22 6.51 -16.00 6.38
CA THR A 22 7.63 -16.14 7.31
C THR A 22 8.56 -17.30 6.99
N GLY A 23 8.19 -18.14 6.00
CA GLY A 23 9.00 -19.30 5.61
C GLY A 23 8.39 -20.10 4.48
N GLY A 24 9.18 -21.09 3.97
CA GLY A 24 8.74 -21.99 2.90
C GLY A 24 8.96 -21.45 1.48
N VAL A 25 9.61 -20.31 1.34
CA VAL A 25 10.01 -19.76 0.04
C VAL A 25 11.51 -19.94 -0.13
N PRO A 26 11.99 -20.47 -1.29
CA PRO A 26 13.41 -20.57 -1.58
C PRO A 26 14.10 -19.20 -1.64
N HIS A 27 15.44 -19.23 -1.57
CA HIS A 27 16.25 -18.02 -1.73
C HIS A 27 15.94 -17.34 -3.08
N ILE A 28 15.68 -16.02 -3.02
CA ILE A 28 15.41 -15.19 -4.19
C ILE A 28 16.72 -14.51 -4.61
N PRO A 29 17.14 -14.62 -5.89
CA PRO A 29 18.32 -13.92 -6.40
C PRO A 29 18.15 -12.39 -6.35
N GLY A 30 19.25 -11.69 -6.11
CA GLY A 30 19.34 -10.23 -6.09
C GLY A 30 20.31 -9.72 -5.03
N ASN A 31 20.96 -8.61 -5.29
CA ASN A 31 21.90 -7.96 -4.39
C ASN A 31 21.22 -6.88 -3.52
N THR A 32 20.02 -6.47 -3.90
CA THR A 32 19.14 -5.56 -3.16
C THR A 32 17.74 -6.18 -3.04
N VAL A 33 16.93 -5.72 -2.10
CA VAL A 33 15.53 -6.15 -2.00
C VAL A 33 14.73 -5.71 -3.24
N TYR A 34 15.09 -4.58 -3.85
CA TYR A 34 14.52 -4.15 -5.14
C TYR A 34 14.81 -5.14 -6.27
N GLU A 35 16.08 -5.60 -6.41
CA GLU A 35 16.42 -6.62 -7.40
C GLU A 35 15.71 -7.95 -7.14
N GLN A 36 15.56 -8.36 -5.88
CA GLN A 36 14.81 -9.56 -5.51
C GLN A 36 13.32 -9.44 -5.87
N MET A 37 12.71 -8.28 -5.64
CA MET A 37 11.34 -7.97 -6.06
C MET A 37 11.19 -8.08 -7.59
N ARG A 38 12.10 -7.45 -8.34
CA ARG A 38 12.11 -7.51 -9.81
C ARG A 38 12.28 -8.94 -10.31
N TRP A 39 13.17 -9.70 -9.68
CA TRP A 39 13.38 -11.10 -10.04
C TRP A 39 12.10 -11.94 -9.85
N LEU A 40 11.39 -11.77 -8.73
CA LEU A 40 10.10 -12.43 -8.51
C LEU A 40 9.09 -12.06 -9.59
N GLN A 41 8.95 -10.78 -9.87
CA GLN A 41 8.01 -10.28 -10.87
C GLN A 41 8.27 -10.86 -12.26
N GLU A 42 9.52 -11.04 -12.62
CA GLU A 42 9.94 -11.48 -13.96
C GLU A 42 10.05 -13.00 -14.08
N ASN A 43 10.32 -13.74 -13.00
CA ASN A 43 10.70 -15.15 -13.06
C ASN A 43 9.82 -16.09 -12.21
N ASP A 44 9.21 -15.66 -11.12
CA ASP A 44 8.36 -16.49 -10.24
C ASP A 44 7.13 -15.73 -9.71
N ASP A 45 6.39 -15.03 -10.59
CA ASP A 45 5.14 -14.34 -10.23
C ASP A 45 4.05 -15.31 -9.74
N GLN A 46 4.27 -16.62 -9.92
CA GLN A 46 3.39 -17.67 -9.39
C GLN A 46 3.22 -17.59 -7.87
N LEU A 47 4.25 -17.16 -7.13
CA LEU A 47 4.14 -17.00 -5.67
C LEU A 47 3.08 -15.98 -5.31
N ARG A 48 3.08 -14.80 -5.96
CA ARG A 48 2.08 -13.75 -5.75
C ARG A 48 0.68 -14.26 -6.08
N MET A 49 0.50 -14.84 -7.26
CA MET A 49 -0.79 -15.37 -7.68
C MET A 49 -1.29 -16.47 -6.74
N LEU A 50 -0.41 -17.41 -6.34
CA LEU A 50 -0.75 -18.49 -5.40
C LEU A 50 -1.28 -17.97 -4.06
N MET A 51 -0.69 -16.88 -3.55
CA MET A 51 -0.99 -16.37 -2.21
C MET A 51 -2.12 -15.34 -2.19
N LEU A 52 -2.40 -14.68 -3.32
CA LEU A 52 -3.35 -13.57 -3.39
C LEU A 52 -4.65 -13.92 -4.13
N ARG A 53 -4.65 -14.95 -5.00
CA ARG A 53 -5.85 -15.43 -5.70
C ARG A 53 -6.56 -16.52 -4.92
N GLU A 54 -7.83 -16.76 -5.27
CA GLU A 54 -8.57 -17.91 -4.75
C GLU A 54 -7.88 -19.23 -5.11
N PRO A 55 -7.95 -20.24 -4.27
CA PRO A 55 -8.70 -20.32 -2.99
C PRO A 55 -7.92 -19.84 -1.77
N ARG A 56 -6.71 -19.27 -1.93
CA ARG A 56 -5.82 -18.89 -0.82
C ARG A 56 -5.85 -17.39 -0.50
N GLY A 57 -6.36 -16.57 -1.42
CA GLY A 57 -6.48 -15.13 -1.30
C GLY A 57 -7.84 -14.60 -1.77
N TYR A 58 -7.97 -13.29 -1.80
CA TYR A 58 -9.16 -12.54 -2.22
C TYR A 58 -8.78 -11.09 -2.57
N PRO A 59 -9.60 -10.32 -3.32
CA PRO A 59 -9.18 -9.04 -3.94
C PRO A 59 -8.47 -8.03 -3.03
N PRO A 60 -8.92 -7.72 -1.81
CA PRO A 60 -8.25 -6.73 -0.96
C PRO A 60 -7.02 -7.24 -0.20
N LEU A 61 -6.69 -8.54 -0.30
CA LEU A 61 -5.55 -9.09 0.43
C LEU A 61 -4.22 -8.58 -0.14
N CYS A 62 -3.36 -8.05 0.75
CA CYS A 62 -1.95 -7.78 0.46
C CYS A 62 -1.08 -8.89 1.06
N CYS A 63 0.07 -9.17 0.44
CA CYS A 63 1.00 -10.20 0.92
C CYS A 63 2.43 -9.66 0.99
N ASN A 64 3.14 -10.03 2.05
CA ASN A 64 4.52 -9.64 2.28
C ASN A 64 5.39 -10.88 2.42
N LEU A 65 6.56 -10.88 1.82
CA LEU A 65 7.54 -11.94 1.97
C LEU A 65 8.74 -11.43 2.76
N ILE A 66 8.99 -12.00 3.93
CA ILE A 66 10.19 -11.73 4.70
C ILE A 66 11.39 -12.33 3.97
N VAL A 67 12.42 -11.54 3.77
CA VAL A 67 13.69 -11.95 3.17
C VAL A 67 14.86 -11.52 4.06
N PRO A 68 16.03 -12.18 3.98
CA PRO A 68 17.24 -11.65 4.60
C PRO A 68 17.56 -10.26 4.06
N PRO A 69 17.93 -9.31 4.94
CA PRO A 69 18.28 -7.96 4.51
C PRO A 69 19.55 -7.99 3.67
N LYS A 70 19.68 -7.05 2.75
CA LYS A 70 20.87 -6.85 1.92
C LYS A 70 21.68 -5.65 2.40
N HIS A 71 21.01 -4.66 2.97
CA HIS A 71 21.68 -3.50 3.54
C HIS A 71 22.19 -3.81 4.96
N PRO A 72 23.45 -3.45 5.32
CA PRO A 72 24.02 -3.80 6.62
C PRO A 72 23.35 -3.14 7.84
N GLU A 73 22.59 -2.07 7.63
CA GLU A 73 21.83 -1.40 8.68
C GLU A 73 20.42 -1.97 8.89
N ALA A 74 19.97 -2.91 8.06
CA ALA A 74 18.63 -3.45 8.14
C ALA A 74 18.58 -4.70 9.00
N ASP A 75 17.60 -4.79 9.89
CA ASP A 75 17.32 -5.94 10.75
C ASP A 75 16.59 -7.06 9.98
N ALA A 76 15.76 -6.70 9.01
CA ALA A 76 15.05 -7.62 8.11
C ALA A 76 14.73 -6.93 6.78
N GLY A 77 14.61 -7.74 5.71
CA GLY A 77 14.08 -7.30 4.42
C GLY A 77 12.66 -7.82 4.20
N TYR A 78 11.89 -7.17 3.35
CA TYR A 78 10.59 -7.67 2.92
C TYR A 78 10.21 -7.19 1.52
N ILE A 79 9.48 -8.05 0.79
CA ILE A 79 8.95 -7.78 -0.54
C ILE A 79 7.43 -7.73 -0.44
N ILE A 80 6.82 -6.69 -1.01
CA ILE A 80 5.39 -6.45 -1.01
C ILE A 80 4.80 -6.99 -2.30
N MET A 81 3.67 -7.70 -2.21
CA MET A 81 2.92 -8.25 -3.33
C MET A 81 1.46 -7.84 -3.19
N GLU A 82 0.90 -7.24 -4.23
CA GLU A 82 -0.50 -6.89 -4.35
C GLU A 82 -1.13 -7.60 -5.57
N GLN A 83 -2.41 -7.42 -5.81
CA GLN A 83 -3.14 -8.23 -6.80
C GLN A 83 -2.54 -8.18 -8.21
N VAL A 84 -2.05 -7.01 -8.64
CA VAL A 84 -1.50 -6.80 -10.00
C VAL A 84 -0.07 -6.28 -10.02
N GLU A 85 0.51 -5.96 -8.86
CA GLU A 85 1.80 -5.28 -8.80
C GLU A 85 2.64 -5.66 -7.57
N TYR A 86 3.90 -5.21 -7.60
CA TYR A 86 4.85 -5.29 -6.49
C TYR A 86 5.19 -3.86 -6.05
N PRO A 87 4.51 -3.33 -5.04
CA PRO A 87 4.83 -2.00 -4.52
C PRO A 87 6.26 -1.88 -4.00
N VAL A 88 6.91 -0.77 -4.30
CA VAL A 88 8.25 -0.51 -3.74
C VAL A 88 8.20 -0.13 -2.27
N MET A 89 7.07 0.43 -1.82
CA MET A 89 6.78 0.75 -0.43
C MET A 89 5.28 0.70 -0.15
N SER A 90 4.92 0.22 1.04
CA SER A 90 3.54 0.25 1.55
C SER A 90 3.54 0.40 3.07
N GLY A 91 2.85 1.43 3.57
CA GLY A 91 2.85 1.76 5.00
C GLY A 91 2.09 0.75 5.85
N GLY A 92 0.91 0.33 5.42
CA GLY A 92 0.13 -0.70 6.11
C GLY A 92 0.88 -2.03 6.17
N ASN A 93 1.48 -2.44 5.04
CA ASN A 93 2.31 -3.63 4.97
C ASN A 93 3.54 -3.54 5.90
N THR A 94 4.19 -2.37 6.00
CA THR A 94 5.28 -2.13 6.96
C THR A 94 4.82 -2.36 8.40
N ILE A 95 3.66 -1.81 8.78
CA ILE A 95 3.08 -1.97 10.13
C ILE A 95 2.81 -3.45 10.42
N ALA A 96 2.23 -4.19 9.47
CA ALA A 96 1.97 -5.62 9.58
C ALA A 96 3.26 -6.44 9.74
N VAL A 97 4.26 -6.18 8.90
CA VAL A 97 5.57 -6.85 8.96
C VAL A 97 6.25 -6.64 10.32
N VAL A 98 6.29 -5.40 10.82
CA VAL A 98 6.87 -5.09 12.15
C VAL A 98 6.14 -5.84 13.26
N THR A 99 4.80 -5.82 13.22
CA THR A 99 3.98 -6.52 14.22
C THR A 99 4.29 -8.01 14.22
N VAL A 100 4.37 -8.65 13.05
CA VAL A 100 4.69 -10.07 12.94
C VAL A 100 6.11 -10.35 13.41
N LEU A 101 7.12 -9.61 12.96
CA LEU A 101 8.52 -9.83 13.33
C LEU A 101 8.73 -9.78 14.86
N LEU A 102 8.07 -8.85 15.53
CA LEU A 102 8.23 -8.66 16.98
C LEU A 102 7.34 -9.62 17.79
N GLU A 103 6.06 -9.76 17.47
CA GLU A 103 5.14 -10.58 18.26
C GLU A 103 5.35 -12.09 18.07
N THR A 104 6.00 -12.52 16.97
CA THR A 104 6.38 -13.94 16.79
C THR A 104 7.79 -14.25 17.27
N GLY A 105 8.54 -13.25 17.74
CA GLY A 105 9.91 -13.42 18.23
C GLY A 105 10.94 -13.65 17.11
N MET A 106 10.62 -13.36 15.85
CA MET A 106 11.59 -13.40 14.74
C MET A 106 12.67 -12.32 14.94
N LEU A 107 12.29 -11.17 15.52
CA LEU A 107 13.20 -10.17 16.05
C LEU A 107 12.91 -9.93 17.54
N PRO A 108 13.93 -9.58 18.33
CA PRO A 108 13.73 -9.34 19.77
C PRO A 108 12.91 -8.07 20.01
N MET A 109 11.83 -8.20 20.79
CA MET A 109 11.03 -7.08 21.27
C MET A 109 11.66 -6.47 22.52
N LYS A 110 11.69 -5.13 22.58
CA LYS A 110 12.06 -4.33 23.74
C LYS A 110 10.89 -3.44 24.14
N GLU A 111 10.55 -3.44 25.42
CA GLU A 111 9.53 -2.55 25.96
C GLU A 111 10.18 -1.36 26.70
N PRO A 112 9.59 -0.18 26.66
CA PRO A 112 8.32 0.18 26.04
C PRO A 112 8.44 0.50 24.53
N VAL A 113 9.65 0.53 23.96
CA VAL A 113 9.90 0.89 22.57
C VAL A 113 10.96 -0.02 21.97
N THR A 114 10.66 -0.58 20.80
CA THR A 114 11.61 -1.27 19.92
C THR A 114 11.90 -0.38 18.72
N GLU A 115 13.15 -0.03 18.49
CA GLU A 115 13.61 0.62 17.25
C GLU A 115 14.21 -0.45 16.36
N LEU A 116 13.85 -0.43 15.08
CA LEU A 116 14.35 -1.35 14.05
C LEU A 116 14.41 -0.67 12.69
N THR A 117 15.20 -1.24 11.82
CA THR A 117 15.30 -0.81 10.43
C THR A 117 14.89 -1.95 9.52
N LEU A 118 13.91 -1.72 8.67
CA LEU A 118 13.54 -2.66 7.61
C LEU A 118 14.13 -2.21 6.28
N GLU A 119 14.35 -3.17 5.38
CA GLU A 119 14.70 -2.91 3.98
C GLU A 119 13.50 -3.30 3.10
N ALA A 120 12.83 -2.30 2.53
CA ALA A 120 11.83 -2.47 1.48
C ALA A 120 12.48 -2.34 0.10
N PRO A 121 11.80 -2.67 -1.01
CA PRO A 121 12.31 -2.35 -2.34
C PRO A 121 12.67 -0.87 -2.52
N ALA A 122 11.98 0.05 -1.87
CA ALA A 122 12.27 1.49 -1.86
C ALA A 122 13.47 1.88 -0.98
N GLY A 123 14.14 0.94 -0.30
CA GLY A 123 15.29 1.21 0.57
C GLY A 123 14.97 1.08 2.06
N LEU A 124 15.76 1.76 2.90
CA LEU A 124 15.69 1.63 4.35
C LEU A 124 14.48 2.37 4.95
N ILE A 125 13.73 1.66 5.77
CA ILE A 125 12.58 2.17 6.51
C ILE A 125 12.89 2.12 8.01
N ARG A 126 13.05 3.29 8.63
CA ARG A 126 13.27 3.42 10.07
C ARG A 126 11.94 3.33 10.80
N VAL A 127 11.88 2.46 11.78
CA VAL A 127 10.66 2.13 12.52
C VAL A 127 10.85 2.28 14.01
N LYS A 128 9.81 2.79 14.69
CA LYS A 128 9.64 2.74 16.15
C LYS A 128 8.35 2.00 16.45
N ALA A 129 8.45 0.87 17.15
CA ALA A 129 7.30 0.13 17.64
C ALA A 129 7.13 0.39 19.14
N GLU A 130 5.97 0.92 19.53
CA GLU A 130 5.56 1.00 20.93
C GLU A 130 5.08 -0.40 21.35
N CYS A 131 5.62 -0.92 22.44
CA CYS A 131 5.38 -2.29 22.88
C CYS A 131 4.96 -2.32 24.36
N SER A 132 4.00 -3.18 24.67
CA SER A 132 3.56 -3.42 26.05
C SER A 132 2.98 -4.82 26.21
N ASN A 133 3.40 -5.53 27.25
CA ASN A 133 2.97 -6.89 27.57
C ASN A 133 3.13 -7.88 26.40
N GLY A 134 4.25 -7.80 25.69
CA GLY A 134 4.53 -8.67 24.55
C GLY A 134 3.72 -8.36 23.28
N LYS A 135 3.06 -7.21 23.23
CA LYS A 135 2.27 -6.75 22.10
C LYS A 135 2.82 -5.45 21.51
N VAL A 136 2.76 -5.33 20.19
CA VAL A 136 2.97 -4.08 19.48
C VAL A 136 1.69 -3.27 19.52
N THR A 137 1.73 -2.12 20.20
CA THR A 137 0.56 -1.26 20.40
C THR A 137 0.46 -0.16 19.35
N ASN A 138 1.60 0.26 18.78
CA ASN A 138 1.68 1.19 17.66
C ASN A 138 2.99 0.99 16.90
N VAL A 139 2.97 1.29 15.63
CA VAL A 139 4.15 1.33 14.76
C VAL A 139 4.22 2.69 14.10
N THR A 140 5.32 3.41 14.31
CA THR A 140 5.65 4.63 13.58
C THR A 140 6.79 4.33 12.62
N PHE A 141 6.59 4.58 11.34
CA PHE A 141 7.66 4.46 10.34
C PHE A 141 7.98 5.81 9.71
N LYS A 142 9.26 6.02 9.43
CA LYS A 142 9.74 7.12 8.59
C LYS A 142 9.77 6.63 7.15
N ASN A 143 8.90 7.20 6.32
CA ASN A 143 8.76 6.79 4.93
C ASN A 143 9.90 7.35 4.06
N VAL A 144 9.99 6.85 2.83
CA VAL A 144 10.77 7.48 1.76
C VAL A 144 10.27 8.90 1.49
N PRO A 145 11.11 9.79 0.95
CA PRO A 145 10.68 11.13 0.61
C PRO A 145 9.48 11.15 -0.32
N ALA A 146 8.55 12.04 -0.05
CA ALA A 146 7.29 12.22 -0.78
C ALA A 146 7.27 13.57 -1.49
N PHE A 147 6.66 13.64 -2.68
CA PHE A 147 6.57 14.86 -3.48
C PHE A 147 5.30 14.86 -4.35
N ALA A 148 4.96 16.01 -4.92
CA ALA A 148 3.78 16.17 -5.75
C ALA A 148 4.18 16.71 -7.14
N PRO A 149 4.16 15.87 -8.19
CA PRO A 149 4.47 16.30 -9.56
C PRO A 149 3.38 17.16 -10.18
N TYR A 150 2.11 16.94 -9.81
CA TYR A 150 0.98 17.71 -10.32
C TYR A 150 0.09 18.19 -9.17
N ILE A 151 -0.31 19.46 -9.23
CA ILE A 151 -1.24 20.09 -8.31
C ILE A 151 -2.34 20.75 -9.13
N ASP A 152 -3.60 20.51 -8.74
CA ASP A 152 -4.81 21.08 -9.38
C ASP A 152 -4.85 20.85 -10.90
N ALA A 153 -4.29 19.74 -11.39
CA ALA A 153 -4.33 19.38 -12.80
C ALA A 153 -5.75 19.01 -13.22
N GLU A 154 -6.18 19.43 -14.39
CA GLU A 154 -7.47 19.06 -14.97
C GLU A 154 -7.28 17.92 -15.97
N ILE A 155 -8.05 16.84 -15.81
CA ILE A 155 -8.08 15.70 -16.73
C ILE A 155 -9.49 15.48 -17.26
N ASP A 156 -9.60 15.00 -18.50
CA ASP A 156 -10.87 14.60 -19.11
C ASP A 156 -11.11 13.11 -18.80
N VAL A 157 -12.14 12.82 -18.00
CA VAL A 157 -12.50 11.45 -17.63
C VAL A 157 -13.76 11.05 -18.43
N PRO A 158 -13.68 10.04 -19.32
CA PRO A 158 -14.86 9.57 -20.04
C PRO A 158 -16.03 9.29 -19.09
N HIS A 159 -17.23 9.70 -19.44
CA HIS A 159 -18.47 9.59 -18.66
C HIS A 159 -18.55 10.43 -17.36
N LEU A 160 -17.46 11.06 -16.91
CA LEU A 160 -17.48 11.95 -15.74
C LEU A 160 -17.22 13.42 -16.13
N GLY A 161 -16.60 13.67 -17.30
CA GLY A 161 -16.20 15.00 -17.75
C GLY A 161 -14.88 15.43 -17.11
N LYS A 162 -14.71 16.75 -16.93
CA LYS A 162 -13.49 17.33 -16.38
C LYS A 162 -13.41 17.12 -14.87
N VAL A 163 -12.29 16.55 -14.45
CA VAL A 163 -12.00 16.30 -13.02
C VAL A 163 -10.68 16.96 -12.67
N LYS A 164 -10.67 17.72 -11.57
CA LYS A 164 -9.46 18.31 -11.01
C LYS A 164 -8.79 17.31 -10.06
N VAL A 165 -7.51 17.08 -10.27
CA VAL A 165 -6.73 16.11 -9.52
C VAL A 165 -5.38 16.66 -9.09
N ASP A 166 -4.85 16.12 -7.99
CA ASP A 166 -3.44 16.18 -7.65
C ASP A 166 -2.78 14.85 -8.01
N VAL A 167 -1.47 14.85 -8.23
CA VAL A 167 -0.68 13.61 -8.26
C VAL A 167 0.42 13.73 -7.22
N GLY A 168 0.49 12.75 -6.32
CA GLY A 168 1.48 12.67 -5.26
C GLY A 168 2.24 11.34 -5.26
N TRP A 169 3.52 11.40 -4.94
CA TRP A 169 4.36 10.25 -4.62
C TRP A 169 4.49 10.13 -3.11
N GLY A 170 4.16 8.97 -2.56
CA GLY A 170 4.33 8.64 -1.14
C GLY A 170 4.99 7.27 -0.93
N GLY A 171 5.70 6.75 -1.95
CA GLY A 171 6.20 5.38 -2.09
C GLY A 171 5.53 4.65 -3.25
N MET A 172 4.41 5.18 -3.73
CA MET A 172 3.68 4.89 -4.96
C MET A 172 3.13 6.20 -5.52
N PHE A 173 2.83 6.28 -6.83
CA PHE A 173 2.12 7.43 -7.40
C PHE A 173 0.61 7.27 -7.23
N TYR A 174 0.00 8.29 -6.63
CA TYR A 174 -1.43 8.42 -6.40
C TYR A 174 -2.01 9.55 -7.22
N VAL A 175 -3.05 9.30 -8.00
CA VAL A 175 -3.94 10.36 -8.44
C VAL A 175 -5.00 10.59 -7.36
N ILE A 176 -5.15 11.83 -6.91
CA ILE A 176 -5.97 12.23 -5.77
C ILE A 176 -7.03 13.22 -6.24
N ALA A 177 -8.31 12.86 -6.11
CA ALA A 177 -9.44 13.73 -6.42
C ALA A 177 -10.22 14.06 -5.15
N ASP A 178 -10.75 15.29 -5.09
CA ASP A 178 -11.67 15.69 -4.02
C ASP A 178 -13.05 15.10 -4.29
N VAL A 179 -13.60 14.36 -3.32
CA VAL A 179 -14.91 13.72 -3.43
C VAL A 179 -16.05 14.70 -3.66
N ARG A 180 -15.90 15.96 -3.22
CA ARG A 180 -16.92 17.01 -3.40
C ARG A 180 -17.17 17.39 -4.86
N GLN A 181 -16.35 16.94 -5.80
CA GLN A 181 -16.59 17.08 -7.23
C GLN A 181 -17.69 16.14 -7.75
N PHE A 182 -18.10 15.13 -6.95
CA PHE A 182 -19.06 14.11 -7.34
C PHE A 182 -20.32 14.23 -6.47
N GLU A 183 -21.40 14.72 -7.06
CA GLU A 183 -22.66 14.98 -6.35
C GLU A 183 -23.21 13.70 -5.70
N GLY A 184 -23.52 13.78 -4.40
CA GLY A 184 -24.11 12.67 -3.63
C GLY A 184 -23.14 11.56 -3.24
N LEU A 185 -21.85 11.64 -3.65
CA LEU A 185 -20.86 10.65 -3.26
C LEU A 185 -20.25 10.97 -1.89
N GLU A 186 -20.34 10.02 -0.98
CA GLU A 186 -19.73 10.08 0.34
C GLU A 186 -18.69 8.96 0.51
N LEU A 187 -17.64 9.20 1.30
CA LEU A 187 -16.58 8.20 1.56
C LEU A 187 -17.00 7.24 2.68
N ILE A 188 -18.04 6.45 2.41
CA ILE A 188 -18.62 5.46 3.33
C ILE A 188 -18.69 4.08 2.67
N PRO A 189 -18.72 2.97 3.47
CA PRO A 189 -18.76 1.61 2.92
C PRO A 189 -19.93 1.37 1.97
N GLU A 190 -21.09 1.97 2.23
CA GLU A 190 -22.32 1.83 1.44
C GLU A 190 -22.16 2.35 -0.01
N HIS A 191 -21.25 3.33 -0.23
CA HIS A 191 -20.93 3.87 -1.54
C HIS A 191 -19.74 3.16 -2.21
N GLY A 192 -19.26 2.04 -1.65
CA GLY A 192 -18.04 1.36 -2.08
C GLY A 192 -17.97 1.07 -3.58
N HIS A 193 -19.05 0.58 -4.19
CA HIS A 193 -19.09 0.32 -5.63
C HIS A 193 -18.87 1.59 -6.47
N GLU A 194 -19.55 2.68 -6.11
CA GLU A 194 -19.44 3.94 -6.85
C GLU A 194 -18.08 4.60 -6.65
N ILE A 195 -17.53 4.51 -5.42
CA ILE A 195 -16.17 4.94 -5.12
C ILE A 195 -15.16 4.18 -5.99
N ALA A 196 -15.25 2.84 -6.05
CA ALA A 196 -14.36 2.01 -6.84
C ALA A 196 -14.45 2.36 -8.33
N ARG A 197 -15.68 2.51 -8.85
CA ARG A 197 -15.96 2.87 -10.24
C ARG A 197 -15.33 4.22 -10.61
N ILE A 198 -15.66 5.28 -9.90
CA ILE A 198 -15.17 6.64 -10.15
C ILE A 198 -13.65 6.69 -10.01
N SER A 199 -13.11 6.09 -8.97
CA SER A 199 -11.67 6.07 -8.71
C SER A 199 -10.89 5.35 -9.81
N SER A 200 -11.40 4.22 -10.32
CA SER A 200 -10.77 3.47 -11.42
C SER A 200 -10.74 4.28 -12.70
N MET A 201 -11.84 4.98 -13.03
CA MET A 201 -11.93 5.84 -14.21
C MET A 201 -10.94 7.02 -14.11
N ILE A 202 -10.85 7.67 -12.94
CA ILE A 202 -9.90 8.76 -12.69
C ILE A 202 -8.46 8.25 -12.83
N ARG A 203 -8.14 7.08 -12.28
CA ARG A 203 -6.83 6.45 -12.40
C ARG A 203 -6.45 6.23 -13.86
N LYS A 204 -7.32 5.61 -14.64
CA LYS A 204 -7.08 5.33 -16.06
C LYS A 204 -6.88 6.61 -16.87
N ALA A 205 -7.73 7.60 -16.68
CA ALA A 205 -7.60 8.90 -17.35
C ALA A 205 -6.30 9.63 -16.96
N ALA A 206 -5.91 9.57 -15.69
CA ALA A 206 -4.65 10.16 -15.24
C ALA A 206 -3.42 9.45 -15.82
N GLN A 207 -3.44 8.12 -15.94
CA GLN A 207 -2.38 7.36 -16.61
C GLN A 207 -2.18 7.78 -18.08
N GLU A 208 -3.27 8.10 -18.76
CA GLU A 208 -3.26 8.48 -20.17
C GLU A 208 -2.84 9.96 -20.39
N GLN A 209 -3.08 10.85 -19.41
CA GLN A 209 -2.95 12.31 -19.59
C GLN A 209 -1.84 12.95 -18.75
N LEU A 210 -1.43 12.33 -17.62
CA LEU A 210 -0.44 12.89 -16.69
C LEU A 210 0.78 11.97 -16.59
N PRO A 211 1.77 12.08 -17.48
CA PRO A 211 2.98 11.27 -17.38
C PRO A 211 3.75 11.63 -16.11
N VAL A 212 4.18 10.60 -15.38
CA VAL A 212 5.01 10.72 -14.19
C VAL A 212 6.25 9.85 -14.34
N GLU A 213 7.32 10.28 -13.69
CA GLU A 213 8.57 9.51 -13.59
C GLU A 213 9.19 9.75 -12.23
N HIS A 214 9.65 8.69 -11.59
CA HIS A 214 10.44 8.80 -10.37
C HIS A 214 11.93 8.71 -10.72
N PRO A 215 12.76 9.67 -10.26
CA PRO A 215 14.18 9.70 -10.64
C PRO A 215 14.97 8.43 -10.30
N ASP A 216 14.61 7.76 -9.20
CA ASP A 216 15.32 6.57 -8.71
C ASP A 216 14.62 5.24 -9.09
N TYR A 217 13.37 5.29 -9.57
CA TYR A 217 12.57 4.09 -9.89
C TYR A 217 11.97 4.21 -11.30
N PRO A 218 12.77 3.98 -12.35
CA PRO A 218 12.30 4.12 -13.73
C PRO A 218 11.16 3.15 -14.05
N GLY A 219 10.16 3.63 -14.77
CA GLY A 219 9.01 2.85 -15.22
C GLY A 219 7.88 2.70 -14.18
N VAL A 220 8.01 3.31 -13.00
CA VAL A 220 6.91 3.38 -12.03
C VAL A 220 5.96 4.52 -12.45
N GLY A 221 4.69 4.18 -12.69
CA GLY A 221 3.64 5.13 -13.09
C GLY A 221 2.55 5.29 -12.03
N ILE A 222 1.47 5.98 -12.40
CA ILE A 222 0.26 6.10 -11.57
C ILE A 222 -0.46 4.74 -11.59
N THR A 223 -0.51 4.05 -10.45
CA THR A 223 -1.17 2.73 -10.34
C THR A 223 -2.37 2.76 -9.38
N ILE A 224 -2.47 3.79 -8.55
CA ILE A 224 -3.45 3.89 -7.47
C ILE A 224 -4.20 5.21 -7.56
N SER A 225 -5.48 5.18 -7.25
CA SER A 225 -6.32 6.39 -7.10
C SER A 225 -6.81 6.56 -5.66
N GLN A 226 -7.01 7.80 -5.27
CA GLN A 226 -7.50 8.18 -3.95
C GLN A 226 -8.60 9.23 -4.09
N LEU A 227 -9.80 8.94 -3.59
CA LEU A 227 -10.80 9.98 -3.31
C LEU A 227 -10.58 10.50 -1.90
N SER A 228 -10.55 11.81 -1.74
CA SER A 228 -10.24 12.48 -0.48
C SER A 228 -11.26 13.59 -0.21
N GLY A 229 -11.60 13.80 1.03
CA GLY A 229 -12.57 14.84 1.42
C GLY A 229 -12.49 15.19 2.90
N PRO A 230 -13.35 16.10 3.38
CA PRO A 230 -13.41 16.43 4.79
C PRO A 230 -13.88 15.22 5.60
N SER A 231 -13.31 15.04 6.79
CA SER A 231 -13.77 14.04 7.74
C SER A 231 -14.92 14.59 8.59
N SER A 232 -15.92 13.76 8.90
CA SER A 232 -16.92 14.03 9.92
C SER A 232 -16.45 13.61 11.33
N ASN A 233 -15.35 12.85 11.42
CA ASN A 233 -14.74 12.44 12.67
C ASN A 233 -13.93 13.62 13.26
N PRO A 234 -14.23 14.12 14.46
CA PRO A 234 -13.48 15.23 15.07
C PRO A 234 -12.02 14.88 15.39
N GLU A 235 -11.69 13.58 15.44
CA GLU A 235 -10.33 13.08 15.63
C GLU A 235 -9.51 13.00 14.33
N ALA A 236 -10.09 13.40 13.18
CA ALA A 236 -9.41 13.37 11.89
C ALA A 236 -9.51 14.70 11.14
N ASP A 237 -8.46 15.05 10.40
CA ASP A 237 -8.41 16.28 9.61
C ASP A 237 -8.98 16.05 8.19
N TRP A 238 -8.71 14.87 7.60
CA TRP A 238 -9.18 14.46 6.29
C TRP A 238 -9.60 12.99 6.31
N LYS A 239 -10.48 12.64 5.38
CA LYS A 239 -10.89 11.27 5.08
C LYS A 239 -10.49 10.88 3.67
N ASN A 240 -10.15 9.63 3.46
CA ASN A 240 -9.85 9.10 2.14
C ASN A 240 -10.38 7.70 1.93
N VAL A 241 -10.51 7.34 0.68
CA VAL A 241 -10.63 5.96 0.22
C VAL A 241 -9.67 5.77 -0.94
N VAL A 242 -8.79 4.78 -0.80
CA VAL A 242 -7.84 4.40 -1.83
C VAL A 242 -8.40 3.22 -2.60
N ASN A 243 -8.25 3.26 -3.92
CA ASN A 243 -8.64 2.19 -4.82
C ASN A 243 -7.41 1.62 -5.53
N VAL A 244 -7.10 0.37 -5.21
CA VAL A 244 -6.04 -0.42 -5.83
C VAL A 244 -6.59 -1.14 -7.06
N ALA A 245 -5.83 -1.14 -8.15
CA ALA A 245 -6.23 -1.86 -9.35
C ALA A 245 -6.35 -3.36 -9.07
N SER A 246 -7.43 -3.97 -9.53
CA SER A 246 -7.62 -5.41 -9.56
C SER A 246 -7.49 -6.00 -10.99
N GLY A 247 -7.44 -5.11 -11.99
CA GLY A 247 -7.27 -5.43 -13.42
C GLY A 247 -7.09 -4.16 -14.25
N ASP A 248 -7.01 -4.32 -15.57
CA ASP A 248 -6.97 -3.21 -16.52
C ASP A 248 -8.39 -2.69 -16.79
N LEU A 249 -8.54 -1.36 -16.83
CA LEU A 249 -9.81 -0.74 -17.22
C LEU A 249 -9.90 -0.61 -18.73
N ASP A 250 -10.99 -1.15 -19.31
CA ASP A 250 -11.42 -0.91 -20.70
C ASP A 250 -12.57 0.08 -20.70
N TRP A 251 -12.42 1.21 -21.40
CA TRP A 251 -13.46 2.22 -21.54
C TRP A 251 -14.74 1.72 -22.23
N ASN A 252 -14.66 0.62 -22.99
CA ASN A 252 -15.79 0.01 -23.69
C ASN A 252 -16.50 -1.08 -22.88
N ASP A 253 -15.94 -1.49 -21.73
CA ASP A 253 -16.49 -2.52 -20.87
C ASP A 253 -16.62 -2.02 -19.43
N SER A 254 -17.81 -1.59 -19.05
CA SER A 254 -18.09 -1.04 -17.72
C SER A 254 -17.92 -2.04 -16.58
N SER A 255 -17.88 -3.34 -16.86
CA SER A 255 -17.61 -4.36 -15.84
C SER A 255 -16.16 -4.28 -15.31
N THR A 256 -15.25 -3.69 -16.07
CA THR A 256 -13.85 -3.46 -15.70
C THR A 256 -13.63 -2.18 -14.88
N TRP A 257 -14.67 -1.35 -14.70
CA TRP A 257 -14.56 -0.06 -13.98
C TRP A 257 -14.67 -0.28 -12.46
N THR A 258 -13.75 -1.03 -11.91
CA THR A 258 -13.74 -1.43 -10.51
C THR A 258 -12.32 -1.57 -9.97
N GLY A 259 -12.18 -1.95 -8.71
CA GLY A 259 -10.93 -2.21 -8.03
C GLY A 259 -11.17 -2.58 -6.58
N ALA A 260 -10.09 -2.91 -5.86
CA ALA A 260 -10.15 -3.18 -4.43
C ALA A 260 -9.96 -1.88 -3.65
N LEU A 261 -10.91 -1.56 -2.78
CA LEU A 261 -10.77 -0.41 -1.89
C LEU A 261 -9.91 -0.79 -0.68
N ASP A 262 -8.98 0.07 -0.27
CA ASP A 262 -8.27 -0.08 1.00
C ASP A 262 -9.26 0.01 2.17
N ARG A 263 -9.08 -0.86 3.18
CA ARG A 263 -9.84 -0.84 4.43
C ARG A 263 -9.14 -0.05 5.53
N CYS A 264 -7.93 0.42 5.29
CA CYS A 264 -7.18 1.30 6.18
C CYS A 264 -7.06 2.71 5.58
N PRO A 265 -6.52 3.69 6.34
CA PRO A 265 -6.26 5.04 5.80
C PRO A 265 -5.21 5.10 4.67
N CYS A 266 -4.56 4.01 4.34
CA CYS A 266 -3.43 3.88 3.42
C CYS A 266 -2.20 4.69 3.84
N GLY A 267 -1.09 3.99 4.17
CA GLY A 267 0.13 4.66 4.66
C GLY A 267 0.81 5.52 3.61
N THR A 268 1.07 4.97 2.43
CA THR A 268 1.71 5.68 1.31
C THR A 268 0.75 6.71 0.67
N GLY A 269 -0.56 6.42 0.63
CA GLY A 269 -1.58 7.39 0.22
C GLY A 269 -1.66 8.60 1.18
N THR A 270 -1.51 8.37 2.49
CA THR A 270 -1.39 9.44 3.48
C THR A 270 -0.14 10.29 3.24
N CYS A 271 1.01 9.66 2.93
CA CYS A 271 2.24 10.38 2.60
C CYS A 271 2.12 11.21 1.30
N ALA A 272 1.49 10.65 0.26
CA ALA A 272 1.21 11.37 -0.98
C ALA A 272 0.28 12.57 -0.73
N LYS A 273 -0.80 12.39 0.06
CA LYS A 273 -1.71 13.47 0.44
C LYS A 273 -0.99 14.57 1.23
N MET A 274 -0.16 14.21 2.20
CA MET A 274 0.63 15.19 2.95
C MET A 274 1.57 15.98 2.03
N ALA A 275 2.18 15.35 1.02
CA ALA A 275 3.04 16.03 0.06
C ALA A 275 2.26 17.00 -0.84
N THR A 276 1.05 16.64 -1.28
CA THR A 276 0.19 17.56 -2.05
C THR A 276 -0.27 18.75 -1.20
N LEU A 277 -0.70 18.51 0.04
CA LEU A 277 -1.09 19.58 0.98
C LEU A 277 0.10 20.51 1.32
N TYR A 278 1.30 19.93 1.50
CA TYR A 278 2.50 20.73 1.71
C TYR A 278 2.82 21.63 0.50
N THR A 279 2.73 21.06 -0.71
CA THR A 279 2.97 21.82 -1.95
C THR A 279 1.94 22.93 -2.15
N LYS A 280 0.69 22.72 -1.72
CA LYS A 280 -0.37 23.75 -1.68
C LYS A 280 -0.19 24.77 -0.55
N GLY A 281 0.72 24.56 0.41
CA GLY A 281 0.91 25.41 1.58
C GLY A 281 -0.12 25.19 2.69
N GLU A 282 -0.91 24.12 2.60
CA GLU A 282 -1.99 23.78 3.54
C GLU A 282 -1.50 22.90 4.71
N LEU A 283 -0.33 22.27 4.61
CA LEU A 283 0.31 21.51 5.66
C LEU A 283 1.75 21.97 5.86
N LYS A 284 2.20 22.08 7.12
CA LYS A 284 3.55 22.54 7.47
C LYS A 284 4.41 21.41 8.02
N ILE A 285 5.74 21.59 7.97
CA ILE A 285 6.69 20.72 8.66
C ILE A 285 6.37 20.69 10.15
N ASN A 286 6.43 19.51 10.76
CA ASN A 286 6.09 19.18 12.15
C ASN A 286 4.62 19.38 12.54
N GLN A 287 3.75 19.73 11.62
CA GLN A 287 2.30 19.73 11.85
C GLN A 287 1.78 18.30 11.83
N GLU A 288 0.92 17.95 12.78
CA GLU A 288 0.20 16.68 12.80
C GLU A 288 -0.88 16.67 11.72
N PHE A 289 -1.07 15.52 11.10
CA PHE A 289 -2.09 15.25 10.09
C PHE A 289 -2.77 13.93 10.40
N ARG A 290 -4.06 13.96 10.71
CA ARG A 290 -4.86 12.80 11.09
C ARG A 290 -5.74 12.41 9.92
N HIS A 291 -5.46 11.26 9.35
CA HIS A 291 -6.10 10.78 8.12
C HIS A 291 -6.99 9.58 8.40
N GLU A 292 -8.28 9.73 8.15
CA GLU A 292 -9.29 8.69 8.36
C GLU A 292 -9.46 7.84 7.10
N GLY A 293 -9.60 6.53 7.25
CA GLY A 293 -9.99 5.60 6.18
C GLY A 293 -11.49 5.35 6.14
N ILE A 294 -11.93 4.56 5.17
CA ILE A 294 -13.35 4.24 4.93
C ILE A 294 -14.05 3.61 6.14
N LEU A 295 -13.33 2.83 6.95
CA LEU A 295 -13.84 2.16 8.16
C LEU A 295 -13.75 3.02 9.44
N GLY A 296 -13.32 4.29 9.33
CA GLY A 296 -13.20 5.18 10.48
C GLY A 296 -11.89 5.03 11.27
N THR A 297 -10.98 4.14 10.88
CA THR A 297 -9.65 4.07 11.48
C THR A 297 -8.81 5.26 11.07
N VAL A 298 -7.92 5.74 11.95
CA VAL A 298 -7.11 6.95 11.74
C VAL A 298 -5.63 6.62 11.79
N TYR A 299 -4.88 7.11 10.81
CA TYR A 299 -3.42 7.19 10.84
C TYR A 299 -2.97 8.60 11.22
N ASN A 300 -1.94 8.68 12.07
CA ASN A 300 -1.32 9.95 12.43
C ASN A 300 -0.05 10.16 11.60
N GLY A 301 -0.09 11.15 10.73
CA GLY A 301 1.01 11.55 9.87
C GLY A 301 1.70 12.82 10.35
N ARG A 302 2.97 12.99 9.97
CA ARG A 302 3.73 14.22 10.20
C ARG A 302 4.84 14.35 9.17
N LEU A 303 5.03 15.54 8.62
CA LEU A 303 6.21 15.87 7.81
C LEU A 303 7.34 16.31 8.74
N VAL A 304 8.49 15.64 8.68
CA VAL A 304 9.58 15.88 9.64
C VAL A 304 10.78 16.61 9.02
N ASP A 305 10.88 16.63 7.69
CA ASP A 305 12.02 17.28 7.00
C ASP A 305 11.65 17.65 5.56
N GLU A 306 12.44 18.54 4.96
CA GLU A 306 12.43 18.89 3.54
C GLU A 306 13.70 18.37 2.87
N VAL A 307 13.55 17.74 1.69
CA VAL A 307 14.65 17.22 0.89
C VAL A 307 14.42 17.48 -0.59
N LYS A 308 15.37 17.12 -1.44
CA LYS A 308 15.20 17.10 -2.90
C LYS A 308 15.27 15.67 -3.42
N ILE A 309 14.41 15.34 -4.39
CA ILE A 309 14.46 14.11 -5.18
C ILE A 309 14.46 14.52 -6.65
N GLY A 310 15.59 14.39 -7.32
CA GLY A 310 15.79 15.01 -8.63
C GLY A 310 15.51 16.51 -8.57
N ASP A 311 14.60 16.99 -9.41
CA ASP A 311 14.16 18.38 -9.44
C ASP A 311 12.99 18.69 -8.51
N TYR A 312 12.39 17.66 -7.89
CA TYR A 312 11.24 17.83 -7.01
C TYR A 312 11.65 18.31 -5.61
N LYS A 313 10.91 19.31 -5.11
CA LYS A 313 10.88 19.63 -3.68
C LYS A 313 10.09 18.54 -2.97
N ALA A 314 10.75 17.78 -2.13
CA ALA A 314 10.18 16.63 -1.44
C ALA A 314 10.17 16.85 0.07
N VAL A 315 9.33 16.11 0.75
CA VAL A 315 9.19 16.09 2.21
C VAL A 315 9.39 14.69 2.75
N VAL A 316 9.80 14.57 3.99
CA VAL A 316 10.00 13.29 4.67
C VAL A 316 8.82 13.04 5.61
N PRO A 317 7.89 12.16 5.28
CA PRO A 317 6.75 11.85 6.13
C PRO A 317 7.05 10.75 7.15
N THR A 318 6.40 10.83 8.29
CA THR A 318 6.22 9.72 9.24
C THR A 318 4.74 9.39 9.33
N VAL A 319 4.42 8.11 9.51
CA VAL A 319 3.04 7.64 9.73
C VAL A 319 3.04 6.67 10.90
N LYS A 320 2.03 6.81 11.78
CA LYS A 320 1.78 5.96 12.93
C LYS A 320 0.45 5.24 12.76
N GLY A 321 0.46 3.91 12.99
CA GLY A 321 -0.71 3.03 12.96
C GLY A 321 -0.48 1.77 13.76
N GLN A 322 -1.45 0.85 13.75
CA GLN A 322 -1.41 -0.41 14.46
C GLN A 322 -1.91 -1.56 13.57
N ALA A 323 -1.39 -2.78 13.82
CA ALA A 323 -1.91 -4.01 13.22
C ALA A 323 -2.14 -5.07 14.31
N TRP A 324 -2.98 -6.06 13.97
CA TRP A 324 -3.31 -7.19 14.85
C TRP A 324 -3.13 -8.50 14.08
N ILE A 325 -2.50 -9.50 14.72
CA ILE A 325 -2.40 -10.86 14.19
C ILE A 325 -3.79 -11.51 14.27
N THR A 326 -4.23 -12.12 13.17
CA THR A 326 -5.52 -12.82 13.05
C THR A 326 -5.38 -14.32 12.91
N GLY A 327 -4.21 -14.81 12.48
CA GLY A 327 -3.99 -16.24 12.34
C GLY A 327 -2.57 -16.63 11.98
N PHE A 328 -2.23 -17.90 12.28
CA PHE A 328 -1.01 -18.57 11.85
C PHE A 328 -1.39 -19.68 10.89
N ASN A 329 -0.84 -19.66 9.68
CA ASN A 329 -1.27 -20.49 8.58
C ASN A 329 -0.11 -21.25 7.93
N THR A 330 -0.40 -22.43 7.41
CA THR A 330 0.47 -23.15 6.48
C THR A 330 -0.31 -23.40 5.21
N TYR A 331 0.05 -22.70 4.15
CA TYR A 331 -0.51 -22.88 2.81
C TYR A 331 0.25 -23.97 2.08
N VAL A 332 -0.47 -24.80 1.36
CA VAL A 332 0.12 -25.91 0.61
C VAL A 332 -0.27 -25.84 -0.86
N LEU A 333 0.63 -26.33 -1.70
CA LEU A 333 0.35 -26.61 -3.10
C LEU A 333 0.45 -28.11 -3.31
N ASP A 334 -0.71 -28.76 -3.50
CA ASP A 334 -0.79 -30.16 -3.88
C ASP A 334 -0.33 -30.34 -5.34
N PRO A 335 0.49 -31.35 -5.66
CA PRO A 335 0.91 -31.59 -7.04
C PRO A 335 -0.23 -31.88 -8.02
N THR A 336 -1.39 -32.31 -7.52
CA THR A 336 -2.59 -32.61 -8.29
C THR A 336 -3.59 -31.49 -8.38
N ASP A 337 -3.33 -30.34 -7.70
CA ASP A 337 -4.18 -29.15 -7.77
C ASP A 337 -4.21 -28.61 -9.21
N PRO A 338 -5.40 -28.58 -9.86
CA PRO A 338 -5.52 -28.08 -11.23
C PRO A 338 -5.29 -26.57 -11.35
N PHE A 339 -5.25 -25.83 -10.22
CA PHE A 339 -5.08 -24.38 -10.17
C PHE A 339 -3.82 -23.97 -9.39
N PRO A 340 -2.62 -24.30 -9.88
CA PRO A 340 -1.37 -24.03 -9.16
C PRO A 340 -1.08 -22.55 -8.96
N ASN A 341 -1.71 -21.68 -9.75
CA ASN A 341 -1.59 -20.23 -9.68
C ASN A 341 -2.84 -19.55 -9.06
N GLY A 342 -3.74 -20.35 -8.47
CA GLY A 342 -5.05 -19.87 -8.06
C GLY A 342 -5.94 -19.54 -9.27
N PHE A 343 -7.09 -18.95 -8.98
CA PHE A 343 -8.07 -18.49 -9.97
C PHE A 343 -8.74 -17.19 -9.52
N SER A 344 -9.42 -16.54 -10.45
CA SER A 344 -10.29 -15.39 -10.18
C SER A 344 -11.56 -15.55 -11.03
N ILE A 345 -12.71 -15.14 -10.49
CA ILE A 345 -14.01 -15.16 -11.17
C ILE A 345 -14.57 -13.75 -11.10
N GLY A 346 -15.08 -13.22 -12.22
CA GLY A 346 -15.50 -11.83 -12.37
C GLY A 346 -16.76 -11.39 -11.58
N ASP A 347 -17.12 -12.13 -10.52
CA ASP A 347 -18.17 -11.73 -9.57
C ASP A 347 -17.64 -10.79 -8.47
N ILE A 348 -16.38 -11.00 -8.03
CA ILE A 348 -15.70 -10.17 -7.03
C ILE A 348 -14.31 -9.67 -7.52
N TRP A 349 -13.85 -10.17 -8.65
CA TRP A 349 -12.59 -9.77 -9.31
C TRP A 349 -12.88 -8.87 -10.51
N ALA A 350 -11.98 -7.92 -10.82
CA ALA A 350 -12.05 -7.12 -12.05
C ALA A 350 -11.40 -7.84 -13.21
#